data_56b4f4360282a726721bfd96b35af7f6
#
_entry.id   56b4f4360282a726721bfd96b35af7f6
#
_cell.length_a   1.000
_cell.length_b   1.000
_cell.length_c   1.000
_cell.angle_alpha   90.00
_cell.angle_beta   90.00
_cell.angle_gamma   90.00
#
_symmetry.space_group_name_H-M   'P 1'
#
loop_
_entity.id
_entity.type
_entity.pdbx_description
1 polymer ?
#
loop_
_entity_poly.entity_id
_entity_poly.type
_entity_poly.pdbx_seq_one_letter_code
_entity_poly.pdbx_strand_id
1 'polypeptide(L)'
;MRLKLDKRTGPLYWCTYEKQFTENTFMPEERFKENIDWVAKEFVPYGYEMVCTDGWIEDSFCINENGYLTRHHDSWKHDWKYWADYLNERGMALGVYYNPTWISPAAVKNKEILVKGTNIPVREITDLSYVYNGENGKEITGDGFFYP
;
A
#
# COMPACT_ATOMS: atom_id res chain seq x y z
N MET A 1 -12.46 6.76 17.06
CA MET A 1 -13.55 5.77 16.81
C MET A 1 -13.27 5.14 15.46
N ARG A 2 -13.15 3.81 15.34
CA ARG A 2 -12.94 3.19 14.01
C ARG A 2 -14.23 3.27 13.21
N LEU A 3 -14.17 3.83 12.01
CA LEU A 3 -15.27 3.77 11.05
C LEU A 3 -15.62 2.32 10.76
N LYS A 4 -16.91 1.96 10.93
CA LYS A 4 -17.42 0.67 10.48
C LYS A 4 -18.03 0.89 9.10
N LEU A 5 -17.31 0.45 8.07
CA LEU A 5 -17.85 0.40 6.71
C LEU A 5 -19.05 -0.55 6.65
N ASP A 6 -20.11 -0.17 5.95
CA ASP A 6 -21.24 -1.05 5.69
C ASP A 6 -20.83 -2.15 4.71
N LYS A 7 -20.75 -3.39 5.21
CA LYS A 7 -20.33 -4.53 4.39
C LYS A 7 -21.39 -5.00 3.39
N ARG A 8 -22.59 -4.44 3.40
CA ARG A 8 -23.69 -4.80 2.49
C ARG A 8 -23.61 -4.07 1.16
N THR A 9 -22.96 -2.92 1.15
CA THR A 9 -22.67 -2.14 -0.05
C THR A 9 -21.18 -1.93 -0.13
N GLY A 10 -20.60 -2.00 -1.32
CA GLY A 10 -19.19 -1.64 -1.51
C GLY A 10 -18.99 -0.17 -1.13
N PRO A 11 -17.85 0.19 -0.52
CA PRO A 11 -17.56 1.58 -0.19
C PRO A 11 -17.42 2.41 -1.47
N LEU A 12 -17.94 3.64 -1.45
CA LEU A 12 -17.57 4.63 -2.42
C LEU A 12 -16.19 5.16 -2.05
N TYR A 13 -15.23 5.05 -2.96
CA TYR A 13 -13.87 5.46 -2.69
C TYR A 13 -13.25 6.27 -3.82
N TRP A 14 -12.31 7.11 -3.47
CA TRP A 14 -11.40 7.77 -4.39
C TRP A 14 -10.02 7.12 -4.31
N CYS A 15 -9.33 6.99 -5.44
CA CYS A 15 -7.99 6.41 -5.46
C CYS A 15 -7.03 7.22 -6.33
N THR A 16 -5.74 7.01 -6.11
CA THR A 16 -4.67 7.78 -6.75
C THR A 16 -4.27 7.27 -8.14
N TYR A 17 -4.86 6.17 -8.60
CA TYR A 17 -4.44 5.44 -9.80
C TYR A 17 -4.30 6.33 -11.05
N GLU A 18 -5.37 7.04 -11.40
CA GLU A 18 -5.40 7.86 -12.61
C GLU A 18 -4.25 8.88 -12.65
N LYS A 19 -3.98 9.53 -11.52
CA LYS A 19 -2.87 10.48 -11.44
C LYS A 19 -1.52 9.79 -11.62
N GLN A 20 -1.31 8.69 -10.92
CA GLN A 20 -0.04 7.95 -10.99
C GLN A 20 0.21 7.41 -12.40
N PHE A 21 -0.82 6.87 -13.02
CA PHE A 21 -0.75 6.36 -14.40
C PHE A 21 -0.48 7.48 -15.40
N THR A 22 -1.17 8.61 -15.30
CA THR A 22 -1.03 9.73 -16.24
C THR A 22 0.34 10.40 -16.14
N GLU A 23 0.85 10.55 -14.92
CA GLU A 23 2.13 11.23 -14.67
C GLU A 23 3.33 10.25 -14.62
N ASN A 24 3.07 8.93 -14.67
CA ASN A 24 4.07 7.88 -14.55
C ASN A 24 5.00 8.07 -13.34
N THR A 25 4.42 8.35 -12.19
CA THR A 25 5.12 8.61 -10.93
C THR A 25 4.30 8.19 -9.73
N PHE A 26 4.95 7.95 -8.59
CA PHE A 26 4.26 7.72 -7.33
C PHE A 26 3.53 8.98 -6.86
N MET A 27 2.55 8.80 -5.98
CA MET A 27 1.81 9.91 -5.36
C MET A 27 2.68 10.61 -4.30
N PRO A 28 3.04 11.90 -4.47
CA PRO A 28 3.71 12.65 -3.41
C PRO A 28 2.82 12.79 -2.17
N GLU A 29 3.42 12.72 -0.98
CA GLU A 29 2.69 12.75 0.28
C GLU A 29 1.83 14.00 0.47
N GLU A 30 2.37 15.18 0.14
CA GLU A 30 1.63 16.44 0.21
C GLU A 30 0.41 16.44 -0.72
N ARG A 31 0.58 15.87 -1.92
CA ARG A 31 -0.52 15.77 -2.88
C ARG A 31 -1.59 14.78 -2.41
N PHE A 32 -1.19 13.70 -1.76
CA PHE A 32 -2.14 12.76 -1.15
C PHE A 32 -2.97 13.46 -0.08
N LYS A 33 -2.33 14.27 0.75
CA LYS A 33 -3.01 15.10 1.75
C LYS A 33 -4.02 16.06 1.14
N GLU A 34 -3.62 16.82 0.10
CA GLU A 34 -4.51 17.74 -0.61
C GLU A 34 -5.73 17.00 -1.17
N ASN A 35 -5.51 15.82 -1.75
CA ASN A 35 -6.60 15.00 -2.29
C ASN A 35 -7.54 14.51 -1.19
N ILE A 36 -7.03 14.11 -0.02
CA ILE A 36 -7.87 13.74 1.12
C ILE A 36 -8.75 14.92 1.54
N ASP A 37 -8.16 16.11 1.69
CA ASP A 37 -8.89 17.31 2.12
C ASP A 37 -9.95 17.71 1.09
N TRP A 38 -9.64 17.56 -0.20
CA TRP A 38 -10.59 17.80 -1.29
C TRP A 38 -11.73 16.78 -1.30
N VAL A 39 -11.44 15.48 -1.19
CA VAL A 39 -12.46 14.43 -1.12
C VAL A 39 -13.34 14.61 0.11
N ALA A 40 -12.77 14.98 1.26
CA ALA A 40 -13.52 15.24 2.47
C ALA A 40 -14.56 16.36 2.28
N LYS A 41 -14.16 17.42 1.58
CA LYS A 41 -15.03 18.57 1.32
C LYS A 41 -16.08 18.30 0.25
N GLU A 42 -15.68 17.73 -0.88
CA GLU A 42 -16.49 17.70 -2.10
C GLU A 42 -17.25 16.37 -2.28
N PHE A 43 -16.78 15.24 -1.73
CA PHE A 43 -17.33 13.91 -2.00
C PHE A 43 -17.96 13.22 -0.80
N VAL A 44 -17.48 13.48 0.42
CA VAL A 44 -18.10 12.90 1.63
C VAL A 44 -19.60 13.25 1.75
N PRO A 45 -20.07 14.46 1.38
CA PRO A 45 -21.49 14.75 1.37
C PRO A 45 -22.33 13.84 0.43
N TYR A 46 -21.68 13.20 -0.54
CA TYR A 46 -22.32 12.27 -1.49
C TYR A 46 -22.08 10.80 -1.15
N GLY A 47 -21.58 10.52 0.05
CA GLY A 47 -21.42 9.15 0.55
C GLY A 47 -20.06 8.51 0.25
N TYR A 48 -19.07 9.25 -0.20
CA TYR A 48 -17.69 8.75 -0.26
C TYR A 48 -17.14 8.60 1.15
N GLU A 49 -16.59 7.43 1.45
CA GLU A 49 -16.18 7.05 2.80
C GLU A 49 -14.76 6.49 2.88
N MET A 50 -14.04 6.48 1.74
CA MET A 50 -12.68 5.94 1.70
C MET A 50 -11.82 6.70 0.68
N VAL A 51 -10.55 6.89 1.03
CA VAL A 51 -9.49 7.27 0.10
C VAL A 51 -8.44 6.18 0.09
N CYS A 52 -8.10 5.71 -1.11
CA CYS A 52 -7.15 4.63 -1.32
C CYS A 52 -5.83 5.15 -1.90
N THR A 53 -4.72 4.57 -1.46
CA THR A 53 -3.50 4.60 -2.26
C THR A 53 -3.62 3.61 -3.40
N ASP A 54 -2.84 3.82 -4.46
CA ASP A 54 -2.65 2.81 -5.49
C ASP A 54 -1.23 2.25 -5.50
N GLY A 55 -1.07 1.12 -6.16
CA GLY A 55 -0.05 0.14 -5.90
C GLY A 55 1.23 0.23 -6.61
N TRP A 56 1.58 1.19 -7.32
CA TRP A 56 2.93 1.27 -7.87
C TRP A 56 3.98 1.50 -6.76
N ILE A 57 4.08 0.54 -5.85
CA ILE A 57 5.11 0.51 -4.79
C ILE A 57 6.35 -0.22 -5.37
N GLU A 58 6.75 0.10 -6.59
CA GLU A 58 7.73 -0.72 -7.29
C GLU A 58 9.16 -0.50 -6.83
N ASP A 59 9.50 0.69 -6.34
CA ASP A 59 10.91 1.06 -6.21
C ASP A 59 11.42 1.22 -4.78
N SER A 60 10.55 1.24 -3.76
CA SER A 60 11.02 1.46 -2.40
C SER A 60 10.11 0.85 -1.35
N PHE A 61 10.63 -0.15 -0.66
CA PHE A 61 9.91 -0.86 0.38
C PHE A 61 10.23 -0.31 1.76
N CYS A 62 9.26 0.39 2.34
CA CYS A 62 9.32 0.75 3.74
C CYS A 62 8.72 -0.37 4.57
N ILE A 63 9.49 -1.39 4.88
CA ILE A 63 9.07 -2.50 5.74
C ILE A 63 9.64 -2.34 7.16
N ASN A 64 8.89 -2.86 8.15
CA ASN A 64 9.37 -2.99 9.52
C ASN A 64 10.11 -4.34 9.72
N GLU A 65 10.55 -4.58 10.95
CA GLU A 65 11.22 -5.81 11.34
C GLU A 65 10.41 -7.10 11.13
N ASN A 66 9.10 -6.99 10.98
CA ASN A 66 8.19 -8.10 10.71
C ASN A 66 7.82 -8.23 9.22
N GLY A 67 8.46 -7.46 8.31
CA GLY A 67 8.22 -7.52 6.88
C GLY A 67 6.95 -6.81 6.40
N TYR A 68 6.25 -6.06 7.25
CA TYR A 68 5.06 -5.32 6.87
C TYR A 68 5.41 -3.95 6.31
N LEU A 69 4.73 -3.55 5.23
CA LEU A 69 4.77 -2.19 4.73
C LEU A 69 4.28 -1.20 5.79
N THR A 70 5.02 -0.14 6.02
CA THR A 70 4.70 0.89 7.02
C THR A 70 4.20 2.18 6.41
N ARG A 71 4.51 2.45 5.14
CA ARG A 71 4.13 3.67 4.41
C ARG A 71 4.14 3.41 2.90
N HIS A 72 3.61 4.35 2.13
CA HIS A 72 3.44 4.21 0.69
C HIS A 72 4.77 4.30 -0.09
N HIS A 73 5.69 5.17 0.30
CA HIS A 73 6.95 5.42 -0.39
C HIS A 73 8.01 5.93 0.59
N ASP A 74 9.29 5.75 0.28
CA ASP A 74 10.41 6.19 1.14
C ASP A 74 10.43 7.69 1.40
N SER A 75 10.00 8.48 0.42
CA SER A 75 9.90 9.93 0.56
C SER A 75 8.75 10.40 1.46
N TRP A 76 7.79 9.50 1.80
CA TRP A 76 6.73 9.86 2.73
C TRP A 76 7.26 9.91 4.15
N LYS A 77 6.91 10.96 4.88
CA LYS A 77 7.31 11.16 6.28
C LYS A 77 6.46 10.35 7.25
N HIS A 78 5.20 10.10 6.87
CA HIS A 78 4.21 9.52 7.76
C HIS A 78 3.87 8.09 7.36
N ASP A 79 3.58 7.28 8.38
CA ASP A 79 3.18 5.88 8.25
C ASP A 79 1.67 5.71 8.00
N TRP A 80 1.24 4.46 7.79
CA TRP A 80 -0.18 4.14 7.60
C TRP A 80 -1.05 4.53 8.78
N LYS A 81 -0.50 4.52 10.00
CA LYS A 81 -1.27 4.89 11.18
C LYS A 81 -1.62 6.37 11.15
N TYR A 82 -0.67 7.23 10.85
CA TYR A 82 -0.92 8.66 10.70
C TYR A 82 -2.03 8.93 9.66
N TRP A 83 -1.94 8.32 8.49
CA TRP A 83 -2.92 8.55 7.43
C TRP A 83 -4.30 7.97 7.76
N ALA A 84 -4.34 6.82 8.45
CA ALA A 84 -5.60 6.27 8.95
C ALA A 84 -6.27 7.21 9.96
N ASP A 85 -5.51 7.77 10.88
CA ASP A 85 -6.03 8.74 11.86
C ASP A 85 -6.49 10.03 11.16
N TYR A 86 -5.70 10.56 10.23
CA TYR A 86 -6.01 11.77 9.45
C TYR A 86 -7.33 11.65 8.68
N LEU A 87 -7.57 10.49 8.05
CA LEU A 87 -8.81 10.18 7.33
C LEU A 87 -9.99 9.97 8.29
N ASN A 88 -9.76 9.26 9.41
CA ASN A 88 -10.81 9.02 10.41
C ASN A 88 -11.35 10.32 11.03
N GLU A 89 -10.50 11.33 11.25
CA GLU A 89 -10.91 12.65 11.71
C GLU A 89 -11.85 13.35 10.73
N ARG A 90 -11.81 12.97 9.45
CA ARG A 90 -12.65 13.49 8.35
C ARG A 90 -13.82 12.58 7.99
N GLY A 91 -14.07 11.55 8.81
CA GLY A 91 -15.16 10.61 8.57
C GLY A 91 -14.90 9.60 7.46
N MET A 92 -13.64 9.39 7.08
CA MET A 92 -13.24 8.47 6.02
C MET A 92 -12.30 7.38 6.51
N ALA A 93 -12.19 6.29 5.77
CA ALA A 93 -11.24 5.21 5.98
C ALA A 93 -10.05 5.31 5.01
N LEU A 94 -8.89 4.82 5.44
CA LEU A 94 -7.76 4.58 4.54
C LEU A 94 -7.92 3.24 3.85
N GLY A 95 -7.88 3.24 2.52
CA GLY A 95 -7.66 2.04 1.70
C GLY A 95 -6.18 1.95 1.33
N VAL A 96 -5.61 0.77 1.50
CA VAL A 96 -4.22 0.50 1.10
C VAL A 96 -4.23 -0.55 0.01
N TYR A 97 -3.68 -0.20 -1.14
CA TYR A 97 -3.44 -1.19 -2.19
C TYR A 97 -2.31 -2.12 -1.74
N TYR A 98 -2.52 -3.39 -1.95
CA TYR A 98 -1.51 -4.41 -1.76
C TYR A 98 -1.86 -5.66 -2.58
N ASN A 99 -0.87 -6.24 -3.23
CA ASN A 99 -1.06 -7.53 -3.87
C ASN A 99 -0.70 -8.64 -2.86
N PRO A 100 -1.68 -9.44 -2.40
CA PRO A 100 -1.45 -10.45 -1.37
C PRO A 100 -0.54 -11.60 -1.81
N THR A 101 -0.26 -11.69 -3.11
CA THR A 101 0.66 -12.70 -3.66
C THR A 101 2.09 -12.18 -3.82
N TRP A 102 2.38 -10.96 -3.37
CA TRP A 102 3.72 -10.40 -3.48
C TRP A 102 4.42 -10.36 -2.13
N ILE A 103 5.68 -10.77 -2.15
CA ILE A 103 6.56 -10.73 -0.97
C ILE A 103 7.75 -9.82 -1.29
N SER A 104 8.01 -8.88 -0.40
CA SER A 104 9.13 -7.95 -0.53
C SER A 104 10.47 -8.71 -0.50
N PRO A 105 11.44 -8.37 -1.38
CA PRO A 105 12.78 -8.92 -1.32
C PRO A 105 13.46 -8.73 0.03
N ALA A 106 13.22 -7.63 0.71
CA ALA A 106 13.75 -7.37 2.03
C ALA A 106 13.21 -8.36 3.06
N ALA A 107 11.91 -8.71 2.99
CA ALA A 107 11.31 -9.74 3.83
C ALA A 107 11.91 -11.14 3.55
N VAL A 108 12.16 -11.46 2.28
CA VAL A 108 12.76 -12.75 1.88
C VAL A 108 14.23 -12.86 2.29
N LYS A 109 14.98 -11.76 2.23
CA LYS A 109 16.40 -11.71 2.64
C LYS A 109 16.58 -11.84 4.16
N ASN A 110 15.62 -11.40 4.94
CA ASN A 110 15.69 -11.46 6.41
C ASN A 110 15.10 -12.77 6.93
N LYS A 111 15.98 -13.67 7.39
CA LYS A 111 15.59 -15.01 7.90
C LYS A 111 14.78 -14.97 9.19
N GLU A 112 14.79 -13.85 9.92
CA GLU A 112 14.04 -13.67 11.17
C GLU A 112 12.56 -13.36 10.92
N ILE A 113 12.20 -13.01 9.68
CA ILE A 113 10.80 -12.76 9.32
C ILE A 113 10.07 -14.08 9.12
N LEU A 114 9.12 -14.35 9.99
CA LEU A 114 8.37 -15.60 10.02
C LEU A 114 6.94 -15.39 9.45
N VAL A 115 6.39 -16.46 8.89
CA VAL A 115 4.97 -16.54 8.58
C VAL A 115 4.18 -16.43 9.88
N LYS A 116 3.24 -15.49 9.92
CA LYS A 116 2.48 -15.17 11.13
C LYS A 116 1.86 -16.41 11.80
N GLY A 117 2.18 -16.59 13.07
CA GLY A 117 1.67 -17.71 13.88
C GLY A 117 2.42 -19.03 13.66
N THR A 118 3.56 -19.00 12.99
CA THR A 118 4.41 -20.18 12.76
C THR A 118 5.87 -19.88 13.10
N ASN A 119 6.72 -20.92 13.04
CA ASN A 119 8.18 -20.78 13.09
C ASN A 119 8.81 -20.93 11.69
N ILE A 120 8.02 -20.77 10.63
CA ILE A 120 8.46 -20.95 9.25
C ILE A 120 8.95 -19.59 8.72
N PRO A 121 10.22 -19.44 8.32
CA PRO A 121 10.69 -18.25 7.63
C PRO A 121 9.89 -17.97 6.35
N VAL A 122 9.57 -16.71 6.10
CA VAL A 122 8.85 -16.30 4.90
C VAL A 122 9.54 -16.81 3.62
N ARG A 123 10.86 -16.84 3.62
CA ARG A 123 11.66 -17.36 2.52
C ARG A 123 11.32 -18.81 2.14
N GLU A 124 10.93 -19.66 3.09
CA GLU A 124 10.65 -21.08 2.83
C GLU A 124 9.34 -21.32 2.08
N ILE A 125 8.45 -20.34 2.11
CA ILE A 125 7.18 -20.38 1.37
C ILE A 125 7.23 -19.55 0.08
N THR A 126 8.39 -19.01 -0.27
CA THR A 126 8.55 -18.09 -1.40
C THR A 126 9.14 -18.82 -2.60
N ASP A 127 8.54 -18.69 -3.78
CA ASP A 127 9.14 -19.13 -5.02
C ASP A 127 10.28 -18.17 -5.43
N LEU A 128 11.51 -18.57 -5.12
CA LEU A 128 12.71 -17.79 -5.44
C LEU A 128 13.12 -17.88 -6.91
N SER A 129 12.50 -18.76 -7.69
CA SER A 129 12.76 -18.91 -9.13
C SER A 129 12.01 -17.89 -9.97
N TYR A 130 10.95 -17.31 -9.40
CA TYR A 130 10.10 -16.34 -10.09
C TYR A 130 10.26 -14.97 -9.47
N VAL A 131 10.89 -14.08 -10.23
CA VAL A 131 10.97 -12.64 -9.91
C VAL A 131 10.01 -11.92 -10.86
N TYR A 132 9.11 -11.10 -10.30
CA TYR A 132 8.27 -10.23 -11.12
C TYR A 132 9.16 -9.22 -11.86
N ASN A 133 9.28 -9.40 -13.14
CA ASN A 133 9.91 -8.44 -14.03
C ASN A 133 8.82 -7.48 -14.50
N GLY A 134 8.88 -6.21 -14.12
CA GLY A 134 7.88 -5.20 -14.45
C GLY A 134 7.47 -5.19 -15.94
N GLU A 135 6.46 -4.44 -16.31
CA GLU A 135 5.73 -4.48 -17.60
C GLU A 135 6.57 -4.46 -18.89
N ASN A 136 7.85 -4.17 -18.81
CA ASN A 136 8.76 -4.09 -19.96
C ASN A 136 9.81 -5.20 -20.01
N GLY A 137 9.66 -6.29 -19.26
CA GLY A 137 10.63 -7.39 -19.25
C GLY A 137 12.04 -6.99 -18.76
N LYS A 138 12.17 -5.82 -18.16
CA LYS A 138 13.41 -5.43 -17.51
C LYS A 138 13.54 -6.23 -16.23
N GLU A 139 14.62 -7.00 -16.14
CA GLU A 139 15.05 -7.61 -14.90
C GLU A 139 15.14 -6.50 -13.84
N ILE A 140 14.23 -6.52 -12.87
CA ILE A 140 14.34 -5.61 -11.73
C ILE A 140 15.45 -6.18 -10.86
N THR A 141 16.66 -5.77 -11.16
CA THR A 141 17.85 -6.18 -10.42
C THR A 141 17.73 -5.65 -9.00
N GLY A 142 17.38 -6.51 -8.09
CA GLY A 142 17.46 -6.28 -6.66
C GLY A 142 16.15 -5.96 -5.92
N ASP A 143 15.11 -5.45 -6.58
CA ASP A 143 13.93 -4.89 -5.92
C ASP A 143 12.59 -5.44 -6.45
N GLY A 144 12.59 -6.56 -7.16
CA GLY A 144 11.38 -7.24 -7.61
C GLY A 144 10.63 -7.95 -6.46
N PHE A 145 9.36 -8.28 -6.72
CA PHE A 145 8.57 -9.08 -5.80
C PHE A 145 8.74 -10.56 -6.08
N PHE A 146 8.76 -11.35 -5.02
CA PHE A 146 8.66 -12.79 -5.10
C PHE A 146 7.21 -13.23 -4.88
N TYR A 147 6.87 -14.40 -5.42
CA TYR A 147 5.59 -15.04 -5.16
C TYR A 147 5.72 -16.07 -4.03
N PRO A 148 4.70 -16.19 -3.17
CA PRO A 148 4.66 -17.25 -2.16
C PRO A 148 4.41 -18.62 -2.78
#